data_b6c24c2dd88621fef46376bd4126f729
#
_entry.id   b6c24c2dd88621fef46376bd4126f729
#
_cell.length_a   1.000
_cell.length_b   1.000
_cell.length_c   1.000
_cell.angle_alpha   90.00
_cell.angle_beta   90.00
_cell.angle_gamma   90.00
#
_symmetry.space_group_name_H-M   'P 1'
#
loop_
_entity.id
_entity.type
_entity.pdbx_description
1 polymer ?
#
loop_
_entity_poly.entity_id
_entity_poly.type
_entity_poly.pdbx_seq_one_letter_code
_entity_poly.pdbx_strand_id
1 'polypeptide(L)'
;MTRRENYLSLVRRQGYERIPYSFSMCPSLSARYNEYCARTGFKAEFCETYIPAIAPRRVEHERYKQYYAGINFKPGTVIDDTGVAHEPGSEAAFHMTRMYHPMENFDSVDQVLDYPFLEYAGADETPLREAVAAAREADLIAVGSMQCTIW
;
A
#
# COMPACT_ATOMS: atom_id res chain seq x y z
N MET A 1 17.79 -23.10 6.79
CA MET A 1 17.18 -21.84 7.31
C MET A 1 15.90 -21.57 6.53
N THR A 2 14.79 -21.22 7.18
CA THR A 2 13.58 -20.77 6.46
C THR A 2 13.82 -19.41 5.80
N ARG A 3 12.91 -18.97 4.90
CA ARG A 3 13.04 -17.64 4.27
C ARG A 3 13.03 -16.53 5.31
N ARG A 4 12.16 -16.65 6.28
CA ARG A 4 12.04 -15.70 7.38
C ARG A 4 13.29 -15.69 8.26
N GLU A 5 13.81 -16.84 8.64
CA GLU A 5 15.03 -16.96 9.43
C GLU A 5 16.23 -16.35 8.70
N ASN A 6 16.38 -16.65 7.40
CA ASN A 6 17.43 -16.09 6.58
C ASN A 6 17.40 -14.56 6.51
N TYR A 7 16.18 -13.99 6.33
CA TYR A 7 16.01 -12.53 6.33
C TYR A 7 16.34 -11.93 7.70
N LEU A 8 15.83 -12.51 8.78
CA LEU A 8 16.08 -12.01 10.13
C LEU A 8 17.57 -12.12 10.51
N SER A 9 18.24 -13.18 10.08
CA SER A 9 19.67 -13.34 10.27
C SER A 9 20.48 -12.27 9.54
N LEU A 10 20.10 -11.95 8.29
CA LEU A 10 20.69 -10.85 7.55
C LEU A 10 20.52 -9.51 8.26
N VAL A 11 19.29 -9.18 8.67
CA VAL A 11 18.99 -7.92 9.37
C VAL A 11 19.76 -7.80 10.69
N ARG A 12 19.95 -8.90 11.41
CA ARG A 12 20.75 -8.97 12.64
C ARG A 12 22.25 -9.02 12.41
N ARG A 13 22.70 -9.00 11.15
CA ARG A 13 24.12 -9.12 10.75
C ARG A 13 24.78 -10.42 11.21
N GLN A 14 24.01 -11.50 11.24
CA GLN A 14 24.46 -12.86 11.63
C GLN A 14 24.80 -13.74 10.42
N GLY A 15 24.84 -13.16 9.24
CA GLY A 15 25.04 -13.86 7.97
C GLY A 15 23.72 -14.22 7.29
N TYR A 16 23.83 -14.87 6.13
CA TYR A 16 22.68 -15.32 5.35
C TYR A 16 23.11 -16.49 4.44
N GLU A 17 22.17 -17.36 4.11
CA GLU A 17 22.40 -18.45 3.15
C GLU A 17 22.21 -17.98 1.71
N ARG A 18 21.26 -17.09 1.50
CA ARG A 18 20.95 -16.48 0.20
C ARG A 18 20.49 -15.03 0.37
N ILE A 19 20.76 -14.20 -0.63
CA ILE A 19 20.29 -12.82 -0.63
C ILE A 19 18.76 -12.81 -0.75
N PRO A 20 18.01 -12.29 0.25
CA PRO A 20 16.57 -12.15 0.13
C PRO A 20 16.23 -11.05 -0.86
N TYR A 21 15.27 -11.30 -1.73
CA TYR A 21 14.79 -10.30 -2.69
C TYR A 21 13.27 -10.38 -2.87
N SER A 22 12.67 -9.28 -3.21
CA SER A 22 11.27 -9.17 -3.59
C SER A 22 11.11 -8.17 -4.73
N PHE A 23 10.04 -8.30 -5.50
CA PHE A 23 9.68 -7.34 -6.54
C PHE A 23 8.25 -6.88 -6.35
N SER A 24 8.04 -5.59 -6.54
CA SER A 24 6.72 -5.02 -6.78
C SER A 24 6.56 -4.86 -8.30
N MET A 25 5.55 -5.51 -8.85
CA MET A 25 5.28 -5.47 -10.28
C MET A 25 3.97 -4.74 -10.55
N CYS A 26 3.94 -3.92 -11.59
CA CYS A 26 2.67 -3.37 -12.06
C CYS A 26 1.77 -4.50 -12.61
N PRO A 27 0.43 -4.31 -12.65
CA PRO A 27 -0.50 -5.36 -13.05
C PRO A 27 -0.19 -6.00 -14.41
N SER A 28 0.20 -5.21 -15.41
CA SER A 28 0.55 -5.70 -16.74
C SER A 28 1.79 -6.58 -16.74
N LEU A 29 2.80 -6.24 -15.95
CA LEU A 29 4.00 -7.05 -15.82
C LEU A 29 3.73 -8.33 -15.02
N SER A 30 2.91 -8.24 -13.97
CA SER A 30 2.47 -9.41 -13.18
C SER A 30 1.76 -10.44 -14.06
N ALA A 31 0.87 -10.01 -14.95
CA ALA A 31 0.19 -10.90 -15.89
C ALA A 31 1.20 -11.65 -16.78
N ARG A 32 2.11 -10.91 -17.42
CA ARG A 32 3.16 -11.50 -18.28
C ARG A 32 4.10 -12.42 -17.51
N TYR A 33 4.44 -12.06 -16.28
CA TYR A 33 5.29 -12.89 -15.42
C TYR A 33 4.58 -14.21 -15.08
N ASN A 34 3.30 -14.16 -14.74
CA ASN A 34 2.52 -15.36 -14.45
C ASN A 34 2.39 -16.28 -15.66
N GLU A 35 2.17 -15.73 -16.87
CA GLU A 35 2.18 -16.48 -18.12
C GLU A 35 3.53 -17.15 -18.38
N TYR A 36 4.62 -16.41 -18.17
CA TYR A 36 5.97 -16.96 -18.30
C TYR A 36 6.20 -18.11 -17.32
N CYS A 37 5.85 -17.94 -16.04
CA CYS A 37 5.97 -18.99 -15.02
C CYS A 37 5.14 -20.24 -15.38
N ALA A 38 3.90 -20.05 -15.81
CA ALA A 38 3.02 -21.16 -16.24
C ALA A 38 3.60 -21.95 -17.41
N ARG A 39 4.19 -21.26 -18.39
CA ARG A 39 4.75 -21.85 -19.58
C ARG A 39 6.08 -22.57 -19.35
N THR A 40 6.93 -22.04 -18.46
CA THR A 40 8.32 -22.51 -18.28
C THR A 40 8.51 -23.37 -17.03
N GLY A 41 7.54 -23.41 -16.13
CA GLY A 41 7.68 -24.00 -14.80
C GLY A 41 8.62 -23.22 -13.86
N PHE A 42 9.03 -22.03 -14.26
CA PHE A 42 9.89 -21.16 -13.42
C PHE A 42 9.15 -20.76 -12.14
N LYS A 43 9.85 -20.86 -11.02
CA LYS A 43 9.36 -20.43 -9.71
C LYS A 43 10.41 -19.54 -9.07
N ALA A 44 10.11 -18.26 -8.93
CA ALA A 44 10.94 -17.38 -8.13
C ALA A 44 10.74 -17.64 -6.64
N GLU A 45 11.83 -17.62 -5.89
CA GLU A 45 11.81 -17.72 -4.44
C GLU A 45 11.87 -16.31 -3.83
N PHE A 46 10.77 -15.57 -3.96
CA PHE A 46 10.71 -14.24 -3.35
C PHE A 46 10.72 -14.32 -1.82
N CYS A 47 11.37 -13.35 -1.19
CA CYS A 47 11.18 -13.08 0.21
C CYS A 47 9.86 -12.31 0.36
N GLU A 48 8.80 -13.02 0.68
CA GLU A 48 7.50 -12.41 0.86
C GLU A 48 7.46 -11.67 2.19
N THR A 49 7.12 -10.39 2.11
CA THR A 49 6.87 -9.54 3.26
C THR A 49 5.38 -9.26 3.34
N TYR A 50 4.85 -9.29 4.53
CA TYR A 50 3.50 -8.88 4.83
C TYR A 50 3.52 -7.54 5.56
N ILE A 51 2.79 -6.56 5.04
CA ILE A 51 2.68 -5.24 5.66
C ILE A 51 1.27 -5.15 6.25
N PRO A 52 1.10 -5.44 7.54
CA PRO A 52 -0.18 -5.30 8.19
C PRO A 52 -0.55 -3.82 8.33
N ALA A 53 -1.82 -3.50 8.22
CA ALA A 53 -2.34 -2.17 8.40
C ALA A 53 -3.46 -2.15 9.44
N ILE A 54 -3.52 -1.09 10.22
CA ILE A 54 -4.67 -0.79 11.09
C ILE A 54 -5.69 -0.05 10.24
N ALA A 55 -6.93 -0.52 10.27
CA ALA A 55 -8.03 0.22 9.65
C ALA A 55 -8.30 1.50 10.46
N PRO A 56 -8.51 2.64 9.80
CA PRO A 56 -8.88 3.86 10.50
C PRO A 56 -10.26 3.67 11.16
N ARG A 57 -10.44 4.31 12.32
CA ARG A 57 -11.72 4.29 13.04
C ARG A 57 -12.82 4.97 12.24
N ARG A 58 -12.46 6.00 11.47
CA ARG A 58 -13.41 6.82 10.72
C ARG A 58 -12.81 7.26 9.38
N VAL A 59 -13.60 7.11 8.33
CA VAL A 59 -13.34 7.64 7.00
C VAL A 59 -14.56 8.42 6.54
N GLU A 60 -14.37 9.66 6.11
CA GLU A 60 -15.47 10.55 5.74
C GLU A 60 -15.56 10.79 4.22
N HIS A 61 -15.76 9.72 3.47
CA HIS A 61 -15.79 9.75 2.00
C HIS A 61 -16.72 10.84 1.42
N GLU A 62 -17.86 11.08 2.04
CA GLU A 62 -18.80 12.09 1.56
C GLU A 62 -18.26 13.52 1.73
N ARG A 63 -17.46 13.76 2.78
CA ARG A 63 -16.83 15.07 2.98
C ARG A 63 -15.76 15.36 1.95
N TYR A 64 -15.09 14.36 1.42
CA TYR A 64 -14.05 14.58 0.41
C TYR A 64 -14.59 15.12 -0.91
N LYS A 65 -15.83 14.81 -1.26
CA LYS A 65 -16.45 15.27 -2.52
C LYS A 65 -16.53 16.78 -2.64
N GLN A 66 -16.65 17.51 -1.53
CA GLN A 66 -16.74 18.98 -1.53
C GLN A 66 -15.46 19.65 -2.09
N TYR A 67 -14.30 19.01 -1.91
CA TYR A 67 -13.01 19.54 -2.36
C TYR A 67 -12.83 19.45 -3.88
N TYR A 68 -13.73 18.75 -4.54
CA TYR A 68 -13.70 18.51 -5.98
C TYR A 68 -14.86 19.18 -6.72
N ALA A 69 -15.51 20.15 -6.08
CA ALA A 69 -16.58 20.91 -6.72
C ALA A 69 -16.09 21.58 -8.00
N GLY A 70 -16.76 21.30 -9.13
CA GLY A 70 -16.40 21.84 -10.43
C GLY A 70 -15.31 21.05 -11.20
N ILE A 71 -14.76 19.98 -10.63
CA ILE A 71 -13.86 19.09 -11.34
C ILE A 71 -14.67 18.02 -12.07
N ASN A 72 -14.43 17.90 -13.38
CA ASN A 72 -15.04 16.86 -14.19
C ASN A 72 -14.06 15.67 -14.30
N PHE A 73 -14.20 14.68 -13.45
CA PHE A 73 -13.39 13.49 -13.44
C PHE A 73 -13.67 12.58 -14.64
N LYS A 74 -12.67 11.82 -15.05
CA LYS A 74 -12.88 10.70 -15.97
C LYS A 74 -13.77 9.62 -15.33
N PRO A 75 -14.59 8.91 -16.13
CA PRO A 75 -15.32 7.76 -15.64
C PRO A 75 -14.40 6.73 -14.98
N GLY A 76 -14.80 6.20 -13.83
CA GLY A 76 -13.99 5.25 -13.07
C GLY A 76 -12.99 5.88 -12.11
N THR A 77 -13.00 7.20 -11.92
CA THR A 77 -12.21 7.88 -10.88
C THR A 77 -12.67 7.43 -9.50
N VAL A 78 -11.73 7.09 -8.63
CA VAL A 78 -11.96 6.64 -7.25
C VAL A 78 -11.31 7.62 -6.29
N ILE A 79 -12.04 8.04 -5.26
CA ILE A 79 -11.50 8.80 -4.14
C ILE A 79 -11.10 7.79 -3.06
N ASP A 80 -9.83 7.81 -2.65
CA ASP A 80 -9.33 6.91 -1.62
C ASP A 80 -9.69 7.37 -0.18
N ASP A 81 -9.30 6.57 0.80
CA ASP A 81 -9.59 6.84 2.21
C ASP A 81 -8.90 8.11 2.75
N THR A 82 -7.91 8.62 2.05
CA THR A 82 -7.23 9.89 2.39
C THR A 82 -7.84 11.10 1.67
N GLY A 83 -8.82 10.87 0.80
CA GLY A 83 -9.49 11.89 0.02
C GLY A 83 -8.82 12.20 -1.32
N VAL A 84 -7.73 11.54 -1.68
CA VAL A 84 -7.08 11.73 -3.00
C VAL A 84 -7.91 11.05 -4.09
N ALA A 85 -8.22 11.78 -5.15
CA ALA A 85 -8.94 11.23 -6.29
C ALA A 85 -7.97 10.71 -7.36
N HIS A 86 -8.14 9.44 -7.74
CA HIS A 86 -7.31 8.73 -8.71
C HIS A 86 -8.11 8.47 -9.98
N GLU A 87 -7.75 9.11 -11.08
CA GLU A 87 -8.27 8.77 -12.40
C GLU A 87 -7.70 7.43 -12.87
N PRO A 88 -8.48 6.61 -13.58
CA PRO A 88 -7.96 5.35 -14.12
C PRO A 88 -6.84 5.61 -15.13
N GLY A 89 -5.79 4.80 -15.03
CA GLY A 89 -4.71 4.79 -16.01
C GLY A 89 -5.15 4.19 -17.35
N SER A 90 -4.28 4.25 -18.35
CA SER A 90 -4.47 3.53 -19.61
C SER A 90 -4.06 2.07 -19.49
N GLU A 91 -4.45 1.23 -20.45
CA GLU A 91 -3.99 -0.18 -20.51
C GLU A 91 -2.47 -0.32 -20.56
N ALA A 92 -1.78 0.66 -21.12
CA ALA A 92 -0.33 0.68 -21.19
C ALA A 92 0.35 1.25 -19.92
N ALA A 93 -0.40 1.92 -19.07
CA ALA A 93 0.13 2.64 -17.90
C ALA A 93 -0.84 2.60 -16.71
N PHE A 94 -1.23 1.42 -16.26
CA PHE A 94 -2.17 1.22 -15.15
C PHE A 94 -1.78 1.93 -13.85
N HIS A 95 -0.48 2.05 -13.61
CA HIS A 95 0.08 2.65 -12.41
C HIS A 95 0.34 4.17 -12.56
N MET A 96 0.18 4.70 -13.76
CA MET A 96 0.36 6.14 -14.06
C MET A 96 -1.02 6.81 -14.09
N THR A 97 -1.59 6.99 -12.93
CA THR A 97 -2.88 7.67 -12.79
C THR A 97 -2.65 9.16 -12.55
N ARG A 98 -3.56 9.99 -13.03
CA ARG A 98 -3.63 11.37 -12.58
C ARG A 98 -4.27 11.40 -11.20
N MET A 99 -3.60 12.04 -10.26
CA MET A 99 -4.14 12.26 -8.92
C MET A 99 -4.55 13.71 -8.77
N TYR A 100 -5.66 13.91 -8.05
CA TYR A 100 -6.10 15.22 -7.61
C TYR A 100 -6.04 15.24 -6.09
N HIS A 101 -5.31 16.19 -5.56
CA HIS A 101 -5.11 16.31 -4.12
C HIS A 101 -6.14 17.26 -3.53
N PRO A 102 -6.90 16.88 -2.51
CA PRO A 102 -7.97 17.70 -1.98
C PRO A 102 -7.49 19.02 -1.38
N MET A 103 -6.26 19.08 -0.92
CA MET A 103 -5.64 20.25 -0.31
C MET A 103 -4.85 21.13 -1.31
N GLU A 104 -4.88 20.82 -2.61
CA GLU A 104 -4.08 21.54 -3.62
C GLU A 104 -4.36 23.06 -3.65
N ASN A 105 -5.58 23.46 -3.34
CA ASN A 105 -6.01 24.85 -3.37
C ASN A 105 -6.24 25.45 -1.99
N PHE A 106 -5.74 24.82 -0.93
CA PHE A 106 -5.82 25.40 0.41
C PHE A 106 -4.87 26.57 0.54
N ASP A 107 -5.37 27.66 1.10
CA ASP A 107 -4.64 28.92 1.28
C ASP A 107 -4.50 29.34 2.75
N SER A 108 -5.04 28.56 3.66
CA SER A 108 -4.99 28.83 5.10
C SER A 108 -4.76 27.56 5.93
N VAL A 109 -4.16 27.76 7.11
CA VAL A 109 -3.97 26.68 8.09
C VAL A 109 -5.33 26.16 8.60
N ASP A 110 -6.32 27.02 8.72
CA ASP A 110 -7.65 26.63 9.21
C ASP A 110 -8.30 25.60 8.28
N GLN A 111 -8.13 25.74 6.96
CA GLN A 111 -8.60 24.75 6.00
C GLN A 111 -7.92 23.40 6.18
N VAL A 112 -6.63 23.39 6.52
CA VAL A 112 -5.89 22.14 6.81
C VAL A 112 -6.40 21.50 8.12
N LEU A 113 -6.67 22.33 9.15
CA LEU A 113 -7.19 21.83 10.44
C LEU A 113 -8.61 21.28 10.32
N ASP A 114 -9.42 21.83 9.43
CA ASP A 114 -10.79 21.38 9.15
C ASP A 114 -10.84 20.15 8.22
N TYR A 115 -9.69 19.74 7.66
CA TYR A 115 -9.65 18.58 6.77
C TYR A 115 -9.93 17.30 7.56
N PRO A 116 -10.80 16.40 7.04
CA PRO A 116 -11.14 15.16 7.74
C PRO A 116 -10.08 14.11 7.58
N PHE A 117 -8.96 14.28 8.25
CA PHE A 117 -7.90 13.28 8.28
C PHE A 117 -8.40 11.94 8.85
N LEU A 118 -7.72 10.86 8.45
CA LEU A 118 -7.97 9.53 8.98
C LEU A 118 -7.74 9.51 10.49
N GLU A 119 -8.69 8.95 11.22
CA GLU A 119 -8.62 8.84 12.68
C GLU A 119 -8.26 7.42 13.08
N TYR A 120 -7.09 7.27 13.70
CA TYR A 120 -6.60 5.98 14.21
C TYR A 120 -6.66 5.88 15.74
N ALA A 121 -6.90 6.99 16.44
CA ALA A 121 -6.99 6.99 17.91
C ALA A 121 -8.14 6.09 18.37
N GLY A 122 -7.84 5.08 19.18
CA GLY A 122 -8.83 4.10 19.67
C GLY A 122 -9.31 3.11 18.59
N ALA A 123 -8.59 2.96 17.46
CA ALA A 123 -8.85 1.90 16.50
C ALA A 123 -8.64 0.51 17.14
N ASP A 124 -9.40 -0.48 16.67
CA ASP A 124 -9.23 -1.87 17.11
C ASP A 124 -7.95 -2.47 16.50
N GLU A 125 -7.00 -2.81 17.36
CA GLU A 125 -5.74 -3.44 16.96
C GLU A 125 -5.84 -4.97 16.86
N THR A 126 -6.95 -5.58 17.26
CA THR A 126 -7.11 -7.03 17.28
C THR A 126 -6.86 -7.65 15.90
N PRO A 127 -7.47 -7.16 14.80
CA PRO A 127 -7.23 -7.72 13.47
C PRO A 127 -5.77 -7.62 13.05
N LEU A 128 -5.06 -6.55 13.44
CA LEU A 128 -3.64 -6.38 13.16
C LEU A 128 -2.80 -7.45 13.86
N ARG A 129 -3.07 -7.71 15.15
CA ARG A 129 -2.35 -8.71 15.94
C ARG A 129 -2.55 -10.12 15.38
N GLU A 130 -3.79 -10.44 15.01
CA GLU A 130 -4.14 -11.73 14.40
C GLU A 130 -3.44 -11.90 13.03
N ALA A 131 -3.45 -10.87 12.19
CA ALA A 131 -2.79 -10.89 10.89
C ALA A 131 -1.26 -11.05 11.01
N VAL A 132 -0.62 -10.42 12.01
CA VAL A 132 0.81 -10.59 12.29
C VAL A 132 1.10 -12.02 12.76
N ALA A 133 0.25 -12.60 13.59
CA ALA A 133 0.40 -13.97 14.05
C ALA A 133 0.30 -14.95 12.87
N ALA A 134 -0.73 -14.82 12.05
CA ALA A 134 -0.92 -15.65 10.84
C ALA A 134 0.25 -15.52 9.85
N ALA A 135 0.77 -14.32 9.64
CA ALA A 135 1.94 -14.10 8.79
C ALA A 135 3.18 -14.84 9.32
N ARG A 136 3.38 -14.86 10.64
CA ARG A 136 4.49 -15.59 11.27
C ARG A 136 4.35 -17.10 11.10
N GLU A 137 3.15 -17.63 11.26
CA GLU A 137 2.85 -19.05 11.03
C GLU A 137 3.05 -19.47 9.58
N ALA A 138 2.77 -18.57 8.63
CA ALA A 138 3.01 -18.77 7.21
C ALA A 138 4.47 -18.53 6.77
N ASP A 139 5.42 -18.37 7.70
CA ASP A 139 6.84 -18.05 7.43
C ASP A 139 7.04 -16.73 6.68
N LEU A 140 6.08 -15.81 6.75
CA LEU A 140 6.18 -14.47 6.19
C LEU A 140 6.83 -13.50 7.18
N ILE A 141 7.35 -12.40 6.66
CA ILE A 141 7.94 -11.35 7.46
C ILE A 141 6.91 -10.23 7.62
N ALA A 142 6.43 -10.03 8.86
CA ALA A 142 5.63 -8.87 9.17
C ALA A 142 6.54 -7.63 9.29
N VAL A 143 6.28 -6.64 8.45
CA VAL A 143 7.05 -5.40 8.38
C VAL A 143 6.14 -4.23 8.71
N GLY A 144 6.54 -3.39 9.65
CA GLY A 144 5.91 -2.09 9.84
C GLY A 144 6.31 -1.16 8.70
N SER A 145 5.34 -0.51 8.07
CA SER A 145 5.60 0.55 7.10
C SER A 145 5.17 1.88 7.68
N MET A 146 6.07 2.82 7.69
CA MET A 146 5.76 4.22 7.95
C MET A 146 6.02 4.97 6.65
N GLN A 147 4.97 5.46 6.04
CA GLN A 147 5.12 6.34 4.89
C GLN A 147 5.69 7.65 5.39
N CYS A 148 7.00 7.79 5.22
CA CYS A 148 7.68 9.01 5.60
C CYS A 148 7.58 10.02 4.46
N THR A 149 6.76 11.02 4.65
CA THR A 149 6.65 12.20 3.79
C THR A 149 7.39 13.38 4.39
N ILE A 150 8.49 13.11 5.09
CA ILE A 150 9.34 14.15 5.65
C ILE A 150 10.25 14.69 4.56
N TRP A 151 10.20 15.94 4.40
CA TRP A 151 10.97 16.81 3.52
C TRP A 151 11.56 17.96 4.29
#